data_9af58cd7a41283f575d9924d1868113b
#
_entry.id   9af58cd7a41283f575d9924d1868113b
#
_cell.length_a   1.000
_cell.length_b   1.000
_cell.length_c   1.000
_cell.angle_alpha   90.00
_cell.angle_beta   90.00
_cell.angle_gamma   90.00
#
_symmetry.space_group_name_H-M   'P 1'
#
loop_
_entity.id
_entity.type
_entity.pdbx_description
1 polymer ?
#
loop_
_entity_poly.entity_id
_entity_poly.type
_entity_poly.pdbx_seq_one_letter_code
_entity_poly.pdbx_strand_id
1 'polypeptide(L)' 'MMRPYNEKLRDYHAKFRSLSTIYNQIVKEMHVNFSERKTMALMQKLEKATQEMSALAKDVITLALTSQQAE' A
#
# COMPACT_ATOMS: atom_id res chain seq x y z
N MET A 1 5.62 -24.01 -7.01
CA MET A 1 5.76 -22.90 -7.96
C MET A 1 4.81 -21.77 -7.58
N MET A 2 5.35 -20.56 -7.54
CA MET A 2 4.54 -19.41 -7.13
C MET A 2 3.74 -18.88 -8.30
N ARG A 3 2.46 -18.69 -8.08
CA ARG A 3 1.57 -18.18 -9.13
C ARG A 3 1.60 -16.64 -9.12
N PRO A 4 1.35 -16.00 -10.29
CA PRO A 4 1.31 -14.53 -10.34
C PRO A 4 0.38 -13.91 -9.31
N TYR A 5 -0.77 -14.57 -9.05
CA TYR A 5 -1.71 -14.10 -8.04
C TYR A 5 -1.05 -14.01 -6.67
N ASN A 6 -0.30 -15.06 -6.28
CA ASN A 6 0.35 -15.09 -4.97
C ASN A 6 1.45 -14.04 -4.87
N GLU A 7 2.17 -13.80 -5.96
CA GLU A 7 3.20 -12.76 -5.99
C GLU A 7 2.59 -11.37 -5.81
N LYS A 8 1.49 -11.10 -6.52
CA LYS A 8 0.81 -9.82 -6.41
C LYS A 8 0.22 -9.62 -5.02
N LEU A 9 -0.32 -10.68 -4.45
CA LEU A 9 -0.87 -10.62 -3.10
C LEU A 9 0.23 -10.32 -2.08
N ARG A 10 1.40 -10.91 -2.25
CA ARG A 10 2.56 -10.63 -1.40
C ARG A 10 2.99 -9.18 -1.52
N ASP A 11 3.04 -8.66 -2.76
CA ASP A 11 3.39 -7.27 -3.01
C ASP A 11 2.38 -6.33 -2.37
N TYR A 12 1.10 -6.69 -2.45
CA TYR A 12 0.03 -5.92 -1.81
C TYR A 12 0.23 -5.84 -0.30
N HIS A 13 0.55 -6.98 0.33
CA HIS A 13 0.81 -7.03 1.77
C HIS A 13 2.01 -6.16 2.15
N ALA A 14 3.06 -6.19 1.35
CA ALA A 14 4.25 -5.39 1.59
C ALA A 14 3.92 -3.90 1.50
N LYS A 15 3.12 -3.50 0.51
CA LYS A 15 2.68 -2.12 0.37
C LYS A 15 1.78 -1.69 1.51
N PHE A 16 0.89 -2.57 1.94
CA PHE A 16 0.02 -2.29 3.09
C PHE A 16 0.85 -2.02 4.34
N ARG A 17 1.88 -2.84 4.56
CA ARG A 17 2.76 -2.68 5.72
C ARG A 17 3.53 -1.36 5.65
N SER A 18 4.03 -1.02 4.47
CA SER A 18 4.71 0.24 4.24
C SER A 18 3.80 1.43 4.50
N LEU A 19 2.57 1.35 4.01
CA LEU A 19 1.57 2.40 4.20
C LEU A 19 1.24 2.60 5.68
N SER A 20 1.10 1.50 6.42
CA SER A 20 0.86 1.55 7.86
C SER A 20 2.00 2.27 8.59
N THR A 21 3.24 1.98 8.21
CA THR A 21 4.40 2.61 8.79
C THR A 21 4.37 4.12 8.56
N ILE A 22 4.08 4.54 7.34
CA ILE A 22 4.01 5.96 6.99
C ILE A 22 2.88 6.63 7.78
N TYR A 23 1.73 5.99 7.85
CA TYR A 23 0.59 6.51 8.61
C TYR A 23 0.96 6.73 10.07
N ASN A 24 1.61 5.75 10.69
CA ASN A 24 2.03 5.84 12.08
C ASN A 24 3.04 6.97 12.27
N GLN A 25 3.92 7.19 11.31
CA GLN A 25 4.87 8.30 11.36
C GLN A 25 4.15 9.65 11.34
N ILE A 26 3.11 9.77 10.52
CA ILE A 26 2.32 11.00 10.44
C ILE A 26 1.65 11.26 11.79
N VAL A 27 1.01 10.25 12.36
CA VAL A 27 0.33 10.38 13.65
C VAL A 27 1.32 10.80 14.73
N LYS A 28 2.47 10.18 14.77
CA LYS A 28 3.49 10.49 15.76
C LYS A 28 3.99 11.92 15.60
N GLU A 29 4.25 12.34 14.36
CA GLU A 29 4.72 13.70 14.09
C GLU A 29 3.70 14.73 14.55
N MET A 30 2.43 14.48 14.31
CA MET A 30 1.38 15.41 14.70
C MET A 30 1.20 15.50 16.21
N HIS A 31 1.47 14.42 16.93
CA HIS A 31 1.26 14.39 18.38
C HIS A 31 2.48 14.88 19.17
N VAL A 32 3.68 14.59 18.68
CA VAL A 32 4.88 14.82 19.47
C VAL A 32 5.55 16.14 19.12
N ASN A 33 5.71 16.42 17.85
CA ASN A 33 6.52 17.56 17.44
C ASN A 33 6.06 18.03 16.06
N PHE A 34 4.89 18.63 16.02
CA PHE A 34 4.29 19.01 14.73
C PHE A 34 5.21 19.91 13.92
N SER A 35 5.52 19.46 12.73
CA SER A 35 6.23 20.24 11.72
C SER A 35 5.43 20.15 10.43
N GLU A 36 4.96 21.29 9.97
CA GLU A 36 4.14 21.34 8.75
C GLU A 36 4.90 20.74 7.56
N ARG A 37 6.19 21.11 7.42
CA ARG A 37 7.01 20.60 6.32
C ARG A 37 7.14 19.08 6.35
N LYS A 38 7.45 18.52 7.52
CA LYS A 38 7.61 17.07 7.65
C LYS A 38 6.29 16.36 7.44
N THR A 39 5.21 16.91 8.00
CA THR A 39 3.89 16.32 7.87
C THR A 39 3.46 16.29 6.41
N MET A 40 3.68 17.37 5.68
CA MET A 40 3.33 17.41 4.26
C MET A 40 4.16 16.43 3.45
N ALA A 41 5.45 16.30 3.76
CA ALA A 41 6.30 15.32 3.06
C ALA A 41 5.82 13.91 3.32
N LEU A 42 5.43 13.60 4.56
CA LEU A 42 4.91 12.28 4.90
C LEU A 42 3.57 12.02 4.23
N MET A 43 2.72 13.03 4.14
CA MET A 43 1.43 12.89 3.46
C MET A 43 1.60 12.63 1.97
N GLN A 44 2.59 13.24 1.34
CA GLN A 44 2.90 12.97 -0.06
C GLN A 44 3.37 11.54 -0.25
N LYS A 45 4.19 11.03 0.68
CA LYS A 45 4.59 9.62 0.65
C LYS A 45 3.39 8.70 0.82
N LEU A 46 2.48 9.06 1.72
CA LEU A 46 1.28 8.27 1.97
C LEU A 46 0.41 8.23 0.72
N GLU A 47 0.24 9.37 0.05
CA GLU A 47 -0.54 9.45 -1.17
C GLU A 47 0.05 8.55 -2.26
N LYS A 48 1.36 8.62 -2.45
CA LYS A 48 2.04 7.78 -3.45
C LYS A 48 1.88 6.31 -3.11
N ALA A 49 2.09 5.93 -1.85
CA ALA A 49 1.96 4.55 -1.42
C ALA A 49 0.52 4.05 -1.59
N THR A 50 -0.45 4.93 -1.31
CA THR A 50 -1.87 4.59 -1.50
C THR A 50 -2.19 4.33 -2.96
N GLN A 51 -1.65 5.15 -3.86
CA GLN A 51 -1.86 4.95 -5.29
C GLN A 51 -1.24 3.65 -5.77
N GLU A 52 -0.03 3.34 -5.31
CA GLU A 52 0.63 2.08 -5.66
C GLU A 52 -0.14 0.87 -5.11
N MET A 53 -0.63 0.98 -3.90
CA MET A 53 -1.42 -0.08 -3.28
C MET A 53 -2.73 -0.28 -4.02
N SER A 54 -3.37 0.80 -4.45
CA SER A 54 -4.61 0.72 -5.22
C SER A 54 -4.39 0.00 -6.55
N ALA A 55 -3.27 0.28 -7.23
CA ALA A 55 -2.93 -0.40 -8.47
C ALA A 55 -2.71 -1.90 -8.23
N LEU A 56 -2.01 -2.25 -7.15
CA LEU A 56 -1.79 -3.65 -6.79
C LEU A 56 -3.11 -4.34 -6.44
N ALA A 57 -4.01 -3.65 -5.76
CA ALA A 57 -5.32 -4.20 -5.43
C ALA A 57 -6.10 -4.56 -6.68
N LYS A 58 -6.05 -3.70 -7.69
CA LYS A 58 -6.71 -3.99 -8.96
C LYS A 58 -6.09 -5.21 -9.64
N ASP A 59 -4.77 -5.33 -9.59
CA ASP A 59 -4.08 -6.49 -10.15
C ASP A 59 -4.48 -7.77 -9.44
N VAL A 60 -4.55 -7.73 -8.11
CA VAL A 60 -4.94 -8.89 -7.31
C VAL A 60 -6.36 -9.31 -7.66
N ILE A 61 -7.29 -8.37 -7.76
CA ILE A 61 -8.67 -8.66 -8.09
C ILE A 61 -8.77 -9.27 -9.49
N THR A 62 -8.07 -8.68 -10.45
CA THR A 62 -8.08 -9.16 -11.83
C THR A 62 -7.57 -10.59 -11.91
N LEU A 63 -6.45 -10.88 -11.23
CA LEU A 63 -5.88 -12.21 -11.24
C LEU A 63 -6.79 -13.22 -10.55
N ALA A 64 -7.45 -12.82 -9.46
CA ALA A 64 -8.37 -13.67 -8.75
C ALA A 64 -9.57 -14.05 -9.64
N LEU A 65 -10.13 -13.06 -10.33
CA LEU A 65 -11.24 -13.31 -11.23
C LEU A 65 -10.84 -14.19 -12.40
N THR A 66 -9.67 -13.94 -12.97
CA THR A 66 -9.15 -14.76 -14.07
C THR A 66 -8.93 -16.19 -13.62
N SER A 67 -8.42 -16.37 -12.40
CA SER A 67 -8.17 -17.70 -11.84
C SER A 67 -9.48 -18.47 -11.67
N GLN A 68 -10.52 -17.80 -11.22
CA GLN A 68 -11.84 -18.42 -11.10
C GLN A 68 -12.44 -18.80 -12.44
N GLN A 69 -12.25 -17.96 -13.45
CA GLN A 69 -12.78 -18.23 -14.78
C GLN A 69 -12.04 -19.36 -15.49
N ALA A 70 -10.78 -19.57 -15.11
CA ALA A 70 -9.97 -20.63 -15.71
C ALA A 70 -10.42 -22.02 -15.32
N GLU A 71 -11.20 -22.16 -14.26
CA GLU A 71 -11.77 -23.44 -13.85
C GLU A 71 -13.01 -23.74 -14.66
#